data_4025fd029a50434edc1884a85a9fbbd7
#
_entry.id   4025fd029a50434edc1884a85a9fbbd7
#
_cell.length_a   1.000
_cell.length_b   1.000
_cell.length_c   1.000
_cell.angle_alpha   90.00
_cell.angle_beta   90.00
_cell.angle_gamma   90.00
#
_symmetry.space_group_name_H-M   'P 1'
#
loop_
_entity.id
_entity.type
_entity.pdbx_description
1 polymer ?
#
loop_
_entity_poly.entity_id
_entity_poly.type
_entity_poly.pdbx_seq_one_letter_code
_entity_poly.pdbx_strand_id
1 'polypeptide(L)'
;MGAVLLVLAMGVGYYTLSSNRSAQVLSVTTSTSRPRSGSSSTTTTLAQPTSPGPQFSAAIQAENAKPGTSAWRISGYQIKDSIQGYTSNVSVLPGQSFNLYVSTIEPTFTVTAFRMGWYQGNLARQIWQSKPITGVSQPKCPLIRATNTIECYWKPSIKIATNSSWFPGDYLLLLHGTNHQESYVPITIRQPNSNSAYLVINAVTTWQAYNTYGGYDLYHGPIGYSDRSTKVSFDRPYSYQFGQGAADFLGNEFPMVSLMEKLGLNVSYVTSVDLQRYPNVVKAHSVIISLGHDEYWSPQMRSVVTQARDHGTNLMFLGANAIFRRIRFDSSQLGSYRIEVNYRSAALDPYNSINQKYVTTNWPSPPVPDPESSLIGIQYSCNPVHYPMVITDPSAWIFSGTGLTFGSRIPQRVGSEFDSYNPNYPTPKNLQIFANSPVLCRNVPYFSDMSYYVASSGAGVFATGTNLWVASLTTWVCPPPLGGCPIAPVVKMTENVLTAFGNGPAGPKYPSVANAYQVYRYPPIPPMTPVITTTTTTTTTTSTTTTTTTVPKNNCSTTSTTNPTLNSTSTTQGVSASNPCVTTTTIPGSTTTTNPNGTTTTTAPGATTTSSTSSTTTP
;
A
#
# COMPACT_ATOMS: atom_id res chain seq x y z
N MET A 1 -11.37 -27.44 -53.78
CA MET A 1 -12.37 -26.73 -54.59
C MET A 1 -12.98 -25.67 -53.67
N GLY A 2 -12.88 -24.40 -53.80
CA GLY A 2 -12.37 -23.48 -54.78
C GLY A 2 -12.41 -22.11 -54.11
N ALA A 3 -11.36 -21.37 -54.32
CA ALA A 3 -11.17 -20.00 -53.83
C ALA A 3 -12.14 -19.02 -54.52
N VAL A 4 -12.52 -17.96 -53.79
CA VAL A 4 -12.80 -16.66 -54.44
C VAL A 4 -12.20 -15.55 -53.55
N LEU A 5 -11.13 -14.95 -54.10
CA LEU A 5 -10.63 -13.64 -53.71
C LEU A 5 -11.62 -12.56 -54.21
N LEU A 6 -11.85 -11.55 -53.43
CA LEU A 6 -12.32 -10.25 -53.94
C LEU A 6 -11.43 -9.13 -53.34
N VAL A 7 -10.60 -8.59 -54.24
CA VAL A 7 -9.83 -7.36 -54.08
C VAL A 7 -10.73 -6.20 -54.52
N LEU A 8 -10.87 -5.18 -53.69
CA LEU A 8 -11.34 -3.86 -54.13
C LEU A 8 -10.41 -2.79 -53.58
N ALA A 9 -9.60 -2.26 -54.49
CA ALA A 9 -8.83 -1.04 -54.33
C ALA A 9 -9.66 0.15 -54.76
N MET A 10 -9.59 1.25 -54.01
CA MET A 10 -9.83 2.66 -54.41
C MET A 10 -9.53 3.50 -53.15
N GLY A 11 -8.84 4.59 -53.14
CA GLY A 11 -8.25 5.46 -54.12
C GLY A 11 -7.56 6.57 -53.32
N VAL A 12 -6.39 6.93 -53.77
CA VAL A 12 -5.51 7.96 -53.22
C VAL A 12 -6.12 9.34 -53.46
N GLY A 13 -6.23 10.15 -52.40
CA GLY A 13 -6.51 11.58 -52.52
C GLY A 13 -5.50 12.37 -51.70
N TYR A 14 -4.45 12.86 -52.36
CA TYR A 14 -3.53 13.86 -51.79
C TYR A 14 -4.21 15.23 -51.82
N TYR A 15 -4.28 15.88 -50.67
CA TYR A 15 -4.44 17.33 -50.57
C TYR A 15 -3.25 17.93 -49.83
N THR A 16 -2.34 18.52 -50.61
CA THR A 16 -1.36 19.48 -50.13
C THR A 16 -2.03 20.83 -49.98
N LEU A 17 -2.02 21.38 -48.80
CA LEU A 17 -2.28 22.79 -48.53
C LEU A 17 -1.09 23.38 -47.79
N SER A 18 -0.23 24.04 -48.54
CA SER A 18 0.72 25.02 -48.05
C SER A 18 -0.03 26.30 -47.66
N SER A 19 0.19 26.80 -46.47
CA SER A 19 -0.09 28.21 -46.18
C SER A 19 1.02 28.78 -45.29
N ASN A 20 1.91 29.53 -45.93
CA ASN A 20 2.71 30.57 -45.33
C ASN A 20 1.80 31.57 -44.62
N ARG A 21 2.07 31.84 -43.33
CA ARG A 21 1.63 33.10 -42.72
C ARG A 21 2.84 33.76 -42.02
N SER A 22 3.12 34.89 -42.62
CA SER A 22 4.10 35.90 -42.16
C SER A 22 3.76 36.42 -40.76
N ALA A 23 4.80 36.62 -39.95
CA ALA A 23 4.72 37.34 -38.68
C ALA A 23 4.42 38.83 -38.95
N GLN A 24 3.31 39.33 -38.43
CA GLN A 24 3.09 40.77 -38.29
C GLN A 24 3.53 41.23 -36.92
N VAL A 25 4.47 42.15 -36.94
CA VAL A 25 4.90 42.95 -35.77
C VAL A 25 3.81 44.01 -35.51
N LEU A 26 3.17 43.91 -34.37
CA LEU A 26 2.27 44.97 -33.88
C LEU A 26 3.06 45.93 -33.01
N SER A 27 3.18 47.16 -33.48
CA SER A 27 3.69 48.31 -32.73
C SER A 27 2.67 48.72 -31.66
N VAL A 28 3.11 48.79 -30.42
CA VAL A 28 2.32 49.28 -29.30
C VAL A 28 2.49 50.79 -29.19
N THR A 29 1.41 51.50 -29.44
CA THR A 29 1.28 52.93 -29.10
C THR A 29 1.02 53.10 -27.57
N THR A 30 1.87 53.83 -26.93
CA THR A 30 1.75 54.22 -25.51
C THR A 30 0.65 55.25 -25.35
N SER A 31 -0.39 54.89 -24.55
CA SER A 31 -1.32 55.86 -24.01
C SER A 31 -1.06 56.01 -22.52
N THR A 32 -0.69 57.21 -22.10
CA THR A 32 -0.55 57.60 -20.69
C THR A 32 -1.90 57.71 -19.98
N SER A 33 -2.15 56.90 -18.96
CA SER A 33 -3.20 57.10 -18.00
C SER A 33 -2.67 57.07 -16.57
N ARG A 34 -3.11 58.04 -15.81
CA ARG A 34 -2.82 58.51 -14.46
C ARG A 34 -2.88 57.38 -13.40
N PRO A 35 -2.05 57.34 -12.35
CA PRO A 35 -2.04 56.29 -11.37
C PRO A 35 -3.21 56.37 -10.41
N ARG A 36 -3.96 55.26 -10.32
CA ARG A 36 -4.94 55.00 -9.27
C ARG A 36 -4.24 54.24 -8.16
N SER A 37 -4.22 54.76 -6.94
CA SER A 37 -3.69 54.13 -5.74
C SER A 37 -4.45 52.83 -5.46
N GLY A 38 -3.87 51.70 -5.85
CA GLY A 38 -4.30 50.36 -5.47
C GLY A 38 -3.23 49.73 -4.57
N SER A 39 -3.65 49.38 -3.34
CA SER A 39 -2.83 48.61 -2.39
C SER A 39 -2.39 47.28 -3.06
N SER A 40 -1.14 47.25 -3.49
CA SER A 40 -0.49 46.05 -4.00
C SER A 40 -0.08 45.20 -2.79
N SER A 41 -0.83 44.14 -2.48
CA SER A 41 -0.33 43.09 -1.61
C SER A 41 0.75 42.31 -2.39
N THR A 42 1.98 42.68 -2.15
CA THR A 42 3.15 41.94 -2.68
C THR A 42 3.16 40.56 -1.99
N THR A 43 2.65 39.55 -2.66
CA THR A 43 2.89 38.15 -2.27
C THR A 43 4.36 37.88 -2.54
N THR A 44 5.21 38.03 -1.53
CA THR A 44 6.62 37.66 -1.62
C THR A 44 6.66 36.13 -1.77
N THR A 45 6.82 35.65 -2.98
CA THR A 45 7.13 34.23 -3.23
C THR A 45 8.53 33.99 -2.68
N LEU A 46 8.61 33.35 -1.51
CA LEU A 46 9.91 32.94 -0.95
C LEU A 46 10.61 32.01 -1.96
N ALA A 47 11.88 32.29 -2.23
CA ALA A 47 12.69 31.43 -3.10
C ALA A 47 12.76 30.01 -2.52
N GLN A 48 12.75 29.01 -3.41
CA GLN A 48 12.94 27.62 -3.01
C GLN A 48 14.31 27.45 -2.38
N PRO A 49 14.45 26.80 -1.20
CA PRO A 49 15.75 26.48 -0.62
C PRO A 49 16.61 25.66 -1.57
N THR A 50 17.93 25.87 -1.52
CA THR A 50 18.91 25.19 -2.39
C THR A 50 19.70 24.10 -1.67
N SER A 51 19.61 24.04 -0.33
CA SER A 51 20.32 23.05 0.50
C SER A 51 19.42 22.56 1.63
N PRO A 52 19.67 21.31 2.12
CA PRO A 52 18.97 20.76 3.28
C PRO A 52 19.21 21.61 4.53
N GLY A 53 18.20 21.62 5.39
CA GLY A 53 18.30 22.16 6.75
C GLY A 53 18.96 21.16 7.71
N PRO A 54 19.05 21.52 9.01
CA PRO A 54 19.68 20.67 10.02
C PRO A 54 18.91 19.37 10.22
N GLN A 55 19.60 18.34 10.71
CA GLN A 55 19.05 17.00 10.97
C GLN A 55 17.91 17.02 12.00
N PHE A 56 17.99 17.88 13.01
CA PHE A 56 16.99 18.02 14.07
C PHE A 56 16.22 19.32 13.93
N SER A 57 14.98 19.33 14.43
CA SER A 57 14.08 20.48 14.35
C SER A 57 13.51 20.84 15.72
N ALA A 58 13.89 22.02 16.23
CA ALA A 58 13.29 22.57 17.44
C ALA A 58 11.77 22.74 17.31
N ALA A 59 11.27 23.02 16.10
CA ALA A 59 9.83 23.17 15.86
C ALA A 59 9.09 21.82 16.00
N ILE A 60 9.64 20.72 15.49
CA ILE A 60 9.08 19.36 15.67
C ILE A 60 9.13 18.96 17.14
N GLN A 61 10.23 19.23 17.84
CA GLN A 61 10.37 18.96 19.28
C GLN A 61 9.32 19.74 20.09
N ALA A 62 9.16 21.04 19.82
CA ALA A 62 8.18 21.89 20.47
C ALA A 62 6.74 21.45 20.16
N GLU A 63 6.46 20.99 18.93
CA GLU A 63 5.15 20.47 18.56
C GLU A 63 4.83 19.19 19.35
N ASN A 64 5.78 18.24 19.44
CA ASN A 64 5.60 16.97 20.15
C ASN A 64 5.64 17.10 21.68
N ALA A 65 6.12 18.22 22.22
CA ALA A 65 6.03 18.55 23.65
C ALA A 65 4.62 19.02 24.07
N LYS A 66 3.75 19.37 23.13
CA LYS A 66 2.37 19.74 23.43
C LYS A 66 1.56 18.53 23.92
N PRO A 67 0.49 18.77 24.71
CA PRO A 67 -0.39 17.69 25.15
C PRO A 67 -0.98 16.92 23.98
N GLY A 68 -0.76 15.61 23.96
CA GLY A 68 -1.41 14.68 23.04
C GLY A 68 -2.67 14.08 23.62
N THR A 69 -3.37 13.28 22.81
CA THR A 69 -4.58 12.57 23.20
C THR A 69 -4.67 11.21 22.53
N SER A 70 -5.28 10.23 23.20
CA SER A 70 -5.64 8.93 22.62
C SER A 70 -7.03 8.93 21.95
N ALA A 71 -7.76 10.04 22.00
CA ALA A 71 -9.13 10.18 21.46
C ALA A 71 -9.21 10.05 19.93
N TRP A 72 -8.08 9.98 19.24
CA TRP A 72 -8.05 9.70 17.82
C TRP A 72 -8.39 8.24 17.47
N ARG A 73 -8.32 7.31 18.45
CA ARG A 73 -8.52 5.88 18.22
C ARG A 73 -9.99 5.54 18.11
N ILE A 74 -10.36 4.91 17.01
CA ILE A 74 -11.69 4.33 16.86
C ILE A 74 -11.83 3.16 17.83
N SER A 75 -12.92 3.13 18.58
CA SER A 75 -13.24 2.10 19.57
C SER A 75 -14.66 1.54 19.35
N GLY A 76 -14.89 0.35 19.90
CA GLY A 76 -16.20 -0.29 19.79
C GLY A 76 -16.51 -0.91 18.42
N TYR A 77 -17.72 -1.42 18.28
CA TYR A 77 -18.21 -2.04 17.05
C TYR A 77 -18.67 -0.98 16.06
N GLN A 78 -18.22 -1.07 14.83
CA GLN A 78 -18.60 -0.18 13.73
C GLN A 78 -19.45 -0.93 12.70
N ILE A 79 -20.59 -0.35 12.35
CA ILE A 79 -21.41 -0.85 11.24
C ILE A 79 -20.73 -0.47 9.93
N LYS A 80 -20.52 -1.43 9.06
CA LYS A 80 -19.92 -1.19 7.75
C LYS A 80 -20.68 -0.09 7.00
N ASP A 81 -19.92 0.87 6.45
CA ASP A 81 -20.41 1.97 5.62
C ASP A 81 -21.41 2.92 6.31
N SER A 82 -21.54 2.86 7.65
CA SER A 82 -22.43 3.74 8.42
C SER A 82 -22.03 5.21 8.35
N ILE A 83 -20.72 5.48 8.33
CA ILE A 83 -20.13 6.79 8.09
C ILE A 83 -18.82 6.63 7.32
N GLN A 84 -18.62 7.44 6.28
CA GLN A 84 -17.46 7.34 5.40
C GLN A 84 -17.26 8.64 4.64
N GLY A 85 -16.02 8.93 4.22
CA GLY A 85 -15.74 10.17 3.53
C GLY A 85 -14.44 10.19 2.74
N TYR A 86 -14.26 11.28 1.98
CA TYR A 86 -13.02 11.58 1.27
C TYR A 86 -12.84 13.08 1.10
N THR A 87 -11.62 13.53 0.82
CA THR A 87 -11.27 14.93 0.65
C THR A 87 -11.10 15.31 -0.82
N SER A 88 -11.34 16.58 -1.17
CA SER A 88 -11.05 17.12 -2.51
C SER A 88 -9.56 17.08 -2.88
N ASN A 89 -8.69 16.96 -1.88
CA ASN A 89 -7.24 16.98 -2.04
C ASN A 89 -6.61 15.91 -1.15
N VAL A 90 -5.59 15.21 -1.61
CA VAL A 90 -4.81 14.28 -0.76
C VAL A 90 -3.83 15.03 0.13
N SER A 91 -3.46 16.26 -0.25
CA SER A 91 -2.61 17.17 0.52
C SER A 91 -2.96 18.63 0.27
N VAL A 92 -2.66 19.47 1.26
CA VAL A 92 -2.78 20.94 1.16
C VAL A 92 -1.62 21.62 1.91
N LEU A 93 -1.42 22.92 1.68
CA LEU A 93 -0.53 23.77 2.49
C LEU A 93 -1.31 24.44 3.63
N PRO A 94 -0.67 24.80 4.76
CA PRO A 94 -1.30 25.66 5.77
C PRO A 94 -1.85 26.94 5.14
N GLY A 95 -3.07 27.34 5.53
CA GLY A 95 -3.80 28.48 4.95
C GLY A 95 -4.64 28.13 3.71
N GLN A 96 -4.49 26.95 3.14
CA GLN A 96 -5.37 26.46 2.07
C GLN A 96 -6.64 25.81 2.66
N SER A 97 -7.67 25.71 1.83
CA SER A 97 -8.92 25.01 2.19
C SER A 97 -9.08 23.76 1.32
N PHE A 98 -9.81 22.78 1.87
CA PHE A 98 -10.27 21.61 1.13
C PHE A 98 -11.72 21.30 1.48
N ASN A 99 -12.42 20.62 0.60
CA ASN A 99 -13.75 20.11 0.88
C ASN A 99 -13.65 18.68 1.43
N LEU A 100 -14.51 18.37 2.40
CA LEU A 100 -14.72 17.03 2.91
C LEU A 100 -16.13 16.57 2.47
N TYR A 101 -16.19 15.41 1.87
CA TYR A 101 -17.38 14.75 1.39
C TYR A 101 -17.67 13.58 2.32
N VAL A 102 -18.83 13.58 2.97
CA VAL A 102 -19.24 12.54 3.92
C VAL A 102 -20.59 11.97 3.52
N SER A 103 -20.70 10.65 3.54
CA SER A 103 -21.98 9.93 3.49
C SER A 103 -22.19 9.22 4.82
N THR A 104 -23.37 9.38 5.42
CA THR A 104 -23.67 8.74 6.69
C THR A 104 -25.17 8.52 6.86
N ILE A 105 -25.52 7.48 7.62
CA ILE A 105 -26.87 7.23 8.14
C ILE A 105 -27.10 7.89 9.50
N GLU A 106 -26.04 8.46 10.11
CA GLU A 106 -26.14 9.15 11.40
C GLU A 106 -26.96 10.44 11.27
N PRO A 107 -27.80 10.79 12.24
CA PRO A 107 -28.57 12.04 12.21
C PRO A 107 -27.68 13.28 12.14
N THR A 108 -26.60 13.27 12.92
CA THR A 108 -25.54 14.29 12.88
C THR A 108 -24.18 13.63 13.10
N PHE A 109 -23.13 14.35 12.71
CA PHE A 109 -21.74 13.94 12.96
C PHE A 109 -20.87 15.15 13.23
N THR A 110 -19.71 14.91 13.82
CA THR A 110 -18.61 15.86 13.95
C THR A 110 -17.38 15.36 13.20
N VAL A 111 -16.51 16.29 12.85
CA VAL A 111 -15.20 16.00 12.25
C VAL A 111 -14.13 16.53 13.19
N THR A 112 -13.24 15.67 13.66
CA THR A 112 -12.11 16.07 14.49
C THR A 112 -10.81 15.83 13.73
N ALA A 113 -10.00 16.87 13.56
CA ALA A 113 -8.69 16.77 12.91
C ALA A 113 -7.60 16.46 13.94
N PHE A 114 -6.99 15.29 13.83
CA PHE A 114 -5.85 14.86 14.63
C PHE A 114 -4.58 14.91 13.79
N ARG A 115 -3.59 15.70 14.25
CA ARG A 115 -2.22 15.61 13.73
C ARG A 115 -1.54 14.39 14.35
N MET A 116 -1.03 13.52 13.50
CA MET A 116 -0.33 12.30 13.90
C MET A 116 1.14 12.62 14.18
N GLY A 117 1.72 12.00 15.21
CA GLY A 117 3.11 12.23 15.63
C GLY A 117 3.48 11.39 16.85
N TRP A 118 4.36 11.90 17.72
CA TRP A 118 4.75 11.21 18.96
C TRP A 118 3.91 11.64 20.18
N TYR A 119 3.85 12.95 20.45
CA TYR A 119 3.11 13.56 21.55
C TYR A 119 3.21 12.81 22.89
N GLN A 120 4.44 12.53 23.30
CA GLN A 120 4.75 11.83 24.57
C GLN A 120 4.10 10.43 24.67
N GLY A 121 3.91 9.74 23.54
CA GLY A 121 3.30 8.42 23.46
C GLY A 121 1.79 8.41 23.26
N ASN A 122 1.11 9.56 23.26
CA ASN A 122 -0.32 9.64 22.89
C ASN A 122 -0.55 9.49 21.38
N LEU A 123 0.49 9.71 20.57
CA LEU A 123 0.56 9.48 19.13
C LEU A 123 -0.21 10.48 18.26
N ALA A 124 -1.08 11.30 18.84
CA ALA A 124 -1.78 12.33 18.12
C ALA A 124 -2.13 13.53 19.01
N ARG A 125 -2.38 14.67 18.36
CA ARG A 125 -2.91 15.90 18.99
C ARG A 125 -4.12 16.40 18.22
N GLN A 126 -5.19 16.71 18.92
CA GLN A 126 -6.35 17.38 18.34
C GLN A 126 -5.99 18.81 17.95
N ILE A 127 -6.21 19.17 16.69
CA ILE A 127 -5.94 20.49 16.13
C ILE A 127 -7.20 21.31 15.96
N TRP A 128 -8.27 20.64 15.54
CA TRP A 128 -9.53 21.29 15.20
C TRP A 128 -10.69 20.31 15.33
N GLN A 129 -11.89 20.87 15.56
CA GLN A 129 -13.15 20.12 15.57
C GLN A 129 -14.27 20.96 14.97
N SER A 130 -15.14 20.34 14.19
CA SER A 130 -16.34 21.00 13.65
C SER A 130 -17.41 21.16 14.72
N LYS A 131 -18.36 22.05 14.49
CA LYS A 131 -19.69 21.95 15.08
C LYS A 131 -20.40 20.71 14.55
N PRO A 132 -21.48 20.21 15.21
CA PRO A 132 -22.32 19.16 14.65
C PRO A 132 -22.80 19.52 13.23
N ILE A 133 -22.70 18.56 12.31
CA ILE A 133 -23.09 18.65 10.91
C ILE A 133 -24.25 17.68 10.70
N THR A 134 -25.30 18.12 10.00
CA THR A 134 -26.42 17.24 9.64
C THR A 134 -25.92 16.09 8.77
N GLY A 135 -26.25 14.86 9.16
CA GLY A 135 -25.94 13.66 8.40
C GLY A 135 -26.74 13.58 7.10
N VAL A 136 -26.10 13.11 6.06
CA VAL A 136 -26.73 12.92 4.74
C VAL A 136 -26.22 11.61 4.16
N SER A 137 -27.15 10.73 3.78
CA SER A 137 -26.84 9.58 2.95
C SER A 137 -26.65 10.06 1.51
N GLN A 138 -25.41 10.12 1.06
CA GLN A 138 -25.07 10.55 -0.30
C GLN A 138 -25.46 9.48 -1.33
N PRO A 139 -25.64 9.84 -2.60
CA PRO A 139 -25.92 8.88 -3.65
C PRO A 139 -24.84 7.80 -3.76
N LYS A 140 -25.25 6.59 -4.13
CA LYS A 140 -24.30 5.51 -4.42
C LYS A 140 -23.34 5.94 -5.52
N CYS A 141 -22.05 5.68 -5.31
CA CYS A 141 -21.03 5.99 -6.30
C CYS A 141 -21.20 5.08 -7.53
N PRO A 142 -21.34 5.65 -8.74
CA PRO A 142 -21.53 4.86 -9.95
C PRO A 142 -20.30 4.04 -10.32
N LEU A 143 -20.54 2.94 -11.02
CA LEU A 143 -19.52 2.13 -11.69
C LEU A 143 -19.37 2.59 -13.14
N ILE A 144 -18.19 3.08 -13.50
CA ILE A 144 -17.81 3.38 -14.89
C ILE A 144 -17.34 2.08 -15.54
N ARG A 145 -18.24 1.38 -16.23
CA ARG A 145 -18.03 0.00 -16.70
C ARG A 145 -16.86 -0.17 -17.68
N ALA A 146 -16.53 0.84 -18.48
CA ALA A 146 -15.41 0.76 -19.44
C ALA A 146 -14.06 0.47 -18.78
N THR A 147 -13.90 0.80 -17.50
CA THR A 147 -12.65 0.65 -16.72
C THR A 147 -12.88 0.03 -15.35
N ASN A 148 -14.13 -0.34 -15.04
CA ASN A 148 -14.58 -0.80 -13.72
C ASN A 148 -14.19 0.16 -12.59
N THR A 149 -14.27 1.46 -12.85
CA THR A 149 -13.90 2.50 -11.89
C THR A 149 -15.11 2.89 -11.05
N ILE A 150 -14.95 2.91 -9.73
CA ILE A 150 -15.90 3.53 -8.81
C ILE A 150 -15.45 4.97 -8.56
N GLU A 151 -16.33 5.93 -8.86
CA GLU A 151 -16.09 7.36 -8.64
C GLU A 151 -17.35 8.01 -8.05
N CYS A 152 -17.20 8.78 -6.97
CA CYS A 152 -18.31 9.39 -6.27
C CYS A 152 -18.52 10.84 -6.71
N TYR A 153 -19.77 11.25 -6.87
CA TYR A 153 -20.17 12.62 -7.23
C TYR A 153 -20.95 13.26 -6.08
N TRP A 154 -20.40 13.13 -4.85
CA TRP A 154 -21.05 13.62 -3.65
C TRP A 154 -21.00 15.13 -3.55
N LYS A 155 -21.95 15.71 -2.80
CA LYS A 155 -21.91 17.11 -2.42
C LYS A 155 -20.96 17.29 -1.24
N PRO A 156 -20.18 18.39 -1.18
CA PRO A 156 -19.36 18.68 -0.01
C PRO A 156 -20.23 18.79 1.25
N SER A 157 -19.82 18.11 2.32
CA SER A 157 -20.48 18.21 3.63
C SER A 157 -19.98 19.42 4.41
N ILE A 158 -18.68 19.72 4.29
CA ILE A 158 -18.04 20.89 4.91
C ILE A 158 -16.80 21.31 4.11
N LYS A 159 -16.53 22.61 4.06
CA LYS A 159 -15.26 23.19 3.63
C LYS A 159 -14.42 23.46 4.87
N ILE A 160 -13.25 22.85 4.96
CA ILE A 160 -12.31 23.02 6.06
C ILE A 160 -11.21 23.99 5.61
N ALA A 161 -11.06 25.09 6.33
CA ALA A 161 -9.98 26.06 6.11
C ALA A 161 -8.87 25.80 7.13
N THR A 162 -7.69 25.46 6.63
CA THR A 162 -6.50 25.35 7.46
C THR A 162 -5.91 26.75 7.73
N ASN A 163 -5.09 26.86 8.77
CA ASN A 163 -4.40 28.10 9.13
C ASN A 163 -3.01 27.76 9.70
N SER A 164 -2.32 28.74 10.24
CA SER A 164 -0.97 28.56 10.82
C SER A 164 -0.93 27.63 12.04
N SER A 165 -2.06 27.32 12.68
CA SER A 165 -2.10 26.34 13.78
C SER A 165 -2.08 24.89 13.29
N TRP A 166 -2.33 24.65 12.00
CA TRP A 166 -2.20 23.35 11.37
C TRP A 166 -0.73 23.11 11.03
N PHE A 167 0.02 22.68 12.05
CA PHE A 167 1.43 22.38 11.89
C PHE A 167 1.62 21.29 10.81
N PRO A 168 2.58 21.43 9.86
CA PRO A 168 2.80 20.43 8.81
C PRO A 168 2.96 19.01 9.36
N GLY A 169 2.37 18.03 8.69
CA GLY A 169 2.35 16.63 9.15
C GLY A 169 1.21 15.85 8.52
N ASP A 170 1.07 14.60 8.92
CA ASP A 170 -0.04 13.75 8.53
C ASP A 170 -1.20 13.88 9.51
N TYR A 171 -2.38 13.87 8.97
CA TYR A 171 -3.61 14.06 9.73
C TYR A 171 -4.60 12.94 9.46
N LEU A 172 -5.31 12.54 10.51
CA LEU A 172 -6.54 11.78 10.42
C LEU A 172 -7.71 12.68 10.81
N LEU A 173 -8.64 12.84 9.89
CA LEU A 173 -9.94 13.43 10.18
C LEU A 173 -10.82 12.30 10.70
N LEU A 174 -11.12 12.30 12.00
CA LEU A 174 -12.05 11.35 12.60
C LEU A 174 -13.47 11.87 12.37
N LEU A 175 -14.26 11.12 11.63
CA LEU A 175 -15.70 11.29 11.51
C LEU A 175 -16.35 10.57 12.68
N HIS A 176 -17.13 11.27 13.49
CA HIS A 176 -17.81 10.72 14.67
C HIS A 176 -19.30 11.02 14.62
N GLY A 177 -20.10 9.99 14.41
CA GLY A 177 -21.57 10.06 14.36
C GLY A 177 -22.21 10.07 15.75
N THR A 178 -23.43 10.55 15.84
CA THR A 178 -24.20 10.66 17.09
C THR A 178 -24.39 9.29 17.77
N ASN A 179 -24.52 8.21 17.00
CA ASN A 179 -24.65 6.84 17.51
C ASN A 179 -23.28 6.13 17.58
N HIS A 180 -22.20 6.88 17.74
CA HIS A 180 -20.83 6.36 17.92
C HIS A 180 -20.28 5.56 16.75
N GLN A 181 -20.79 5.79 15.54
CA GLN A 181 -20.17 5.23 14.33
C GLN A 181 -19.03 6.14 13.89
N GLU A 182 -17.88 5.55 13.58
CA GLU A 182 -16.64 6.30 13.34
C GLU A 182 -15.91 5.78 12.10
N SER A 183 -15.19 6.68 11.42
CA SER A 183 -14.29 6.36 10.32
C SER A 183 -13.24 7.44 10.17
N TYR A 184 -12.07 7.09 9.60
CA TYR A 184 -11.04 8.06 9.28
C TYR A 184 -11.13 8.57 7.84
N VAL A 185 -10.57 9.77 7.63
CA VAL A 185 -10.22 10.30 6.33
C VAL A 185 -8.80 10.90 6.44
N PRO A 186 -7.78 10.34 5.78
CA PRO A 186 -6.42 10.84 5.86
C PRO A 186 -6.21 12.07 4.97
N ILE A 187 -5.35 12.99 5.40
CA ILE A 187 -4.88 14.14 4.62
C ILE A 187 -3.48 14.56 5.10
N THR A 188 -2.61 14.96 4.16
CA THR A 188 -1.29 15.49 4.50
C THR A 188 -1.29 17.03 4.44
N ILE A 189 -0.82 17.68 5.51
CA ILE A 189 -0.55 19.14 5.52
C ILE A 189 0.94 19.30 5.22
N ARG A 190 1.25 19.73 3.98
CA ARG A 190 2.64 19.86 3.52
C ARG A 190 3.30 21.11 4.08
N GLN A 191 4.61 21.06 4.28
CA GLN A 191 5.41 22.25 4.61
C GLN A 191 5.71 23.04 3.34
N PRO A 192 5.35 24.33 3.29
CA PRO A 192 5.69 25.18 2.14
C PRO A 192 7.22 25.38 2.04
N ASN A 193 7.78 25.26 0.84
CA ASN A 193 9.21 25.47 0.56
C ASN A 193 10.12 24.74 1.56
N SER A 194 9.81 23.46 1.84
CA SER A 194 10.54 22.68 2.82
C SER A 194 12.00 22.47 2.42
N ASN A 195 12.90 22.60 3.40
CA ASN A 195 14.27 22.12 3.36
C ASN A 195 14.57 21.19 4.54
N SER A 196 13.56 20.52 5.07
CA SER A 196 13.75 19.52 6.12
C SER A 196 14.83 18.51 5.72
N ALA A 197 15.61 18.02 6.69
CA ALA A 197 16.61 17.00 6.37
C ALA A 197 15.95 15.74 5.77
N TYR A 198 14.76 15.39 6.23
CA TYR A 198 14.03 14.19 5.82
C TYR A 198 12.73 14.54 5.15
N LEU A 199 12.46 13.91 3.99
CA LEU A 199 11.20 13.98 3.27
C LEU A 199 10.55 12.57 3.27
N VAL A 200 9.40 12.43 3.89
CA VAL A 200 8.59 11.19 3.88
C VAL A 200 7.56 11.27 2.76
N ILE A 201 7.45 10.18 1.99
CA ILE A 201 6.43 10.00 0.95
C ILE A 201 5.32 9.10 1.50
N ASN A 202 4.10 9.62 1.58
CA ASN A 202 2.91 8.81 1.86
C ASN A 202 2.45 8.16 0.55
N ALA A 203 2.34 6.84 0.53
CA ALA A 203 2.11 6.03 -0.67
C ALA A 203 0.64 6.01 -1.11
N VAL A 204 0.00 7.18 -1.23
CA VAL A 204 -1.45 7.28 -1.48
C VAL A 204 -1.90 6.65 -2.79
N THR A 205 -1.03 6.50 -3.77
CA THR A 205 -1.29 5.76 -5.00
C THR A 205 -1.44 4.27 -4.70
N THR A 206 -0.55 3.70 -3.92
CA THR A 206 -0.66 2.30 -3.49
C THR A 206 -1.91 2.11 -2.62
N TRP A 207 -2.21 3.03 -1.70
CA TRP A 207 -3.45 2.93 -0.92
C TRP A 207 -4.68 2.89 -1.83
N GLN A 208 -4.72 3.71 -2.88
CA GLN A 208 -5.88 3.74 -3.77
C GLN A 208 -5.97 2.50 -4.66
N ALA A 209 -4.83 1.93 -5.07
CA ALA A 209 -4.75 0.70 -5.85
C ALA A 209 -5.36 -0.52 -5.14
N TYR A 210 -5.27 -0.57 -3.80
CA TYR A 210 -5.81 -1.63 -2.94
C TYR A 210 -7.16 -1.29 -2.30
N ASN A 211 -7.70 -0.10 -2.56
CA ASN A 211 -8.95 0.35 -1.97
C ASN A 211 -10.15 -0.40 -2.56
N THR A 212 -10.73 -1.32 -1.79
CA THR A 212 -11.88 -2.16 -2.18
C THR A 212 -13.23 -1.44 -2.14
N TYR A 213 -13.26 -0.12 -1.88
CA TYR A 213 -14.51 0.63 -1.80
C TYR A 213 -15.36 0.49 -3.08
N GLY A 214 -16.63 0.13 -2.89
CA GLY A 214 -17.56 -0.11 -3.99
C GLY A 214 -17.38 -1.46 -4.69
N GLY A 215 -16.49 -2.35 -4.18
CA GLY A 215 -16.27 -3.71 -4.67
C GLY A 215 -15.28 -3.82 -5.82
N TYR A 216 -14.53 -2.75 -6.14
CA TYR A 216 -13.56 -2.74 -7.25
C TYR A 216 -12.27 -2.03 -6.85
N ASP A 217 -11.14 -2.68 -7.11
CA ASP A 217 -9.78 -2.14 -6.99
C ASP A 217 -8.91 -2.61 -8.16
N LEU A 218 -7.59 -2.35 -8.17
CA LEU A 218 -6.71 -2.80 -9.24
C LEU A 218 -6.38 -4.32 -9.19
N TYR A 219 -6.92 -5.07 -8.22
CA TYR A 219 -6.72 -6.51 -8.07
C TYR A 219 -8.03 -7.30 -8.15
N HIS A 220 -9.15 -6.68 -7.77
CA HIS A 220 -10.41 -7.39 -7.58
C HIS A 220 -11.60 -6.61 -8.16
N GLY A 221 -12.56 -7.38 -8.61
CA GLY A 221 -13.96 -7.04 -8.82
C GLY A 221 -14.83 -8.15 -8.25
N PRO A 222 -16.15 -8.12 -8.43
CA PRO A 222 -17.08 -9.12 -7.88
C PRO A 222 -16.80 -10.58 -8.26
N ILE A 223 -16.18 -10.83 -9.41
CA ILE A 223 -15.80 -12.17 -9.86
C ILE A 223 -14.29 -12.43 -9.77
N GLY A 224 -13.53 -11.52 -9.14
CA GLY A 224 -12.11 -11.66 -8.86
C GLY A 224 -11.20 -10.82 -9.77
N TYR A 225 -10.02 -11.36 -10.10
CA TYR A 225 -9.00 -10.60 -10.84
C TYR A 225 -9.41 -10.24 -12.28
N SER A 226 -10.24 -11.04 -12.92
CA SER A 226 -10.63 -10.84 -14.32
C SER A 226 -11.48 -9.60 -14.55
N ASP A 227 -12.26 -9.17 -13.55
CA ASP A 227 -13.12 -7.99 -13.63
C ASP A 227 -12.64 -6.82 -12.75
N ARG A 228 -11.36 -6.83 -12.35
CA ARG A 228 -10.72 -5.74 -11.62
C ARG A 228 -10.83 -4.39 -12.34
N SER A 229 -10.66 -3.32 -11.59
CA SER A 229 -10.49 -1.99 -12.17
C SER A 229 -9.19 -1.88 -12.98
N THR A 230 -9.21 -1.05 -14.03
CA THR A 230 -8.01 -0.55 -14.71
C THR A 230 -7.71 0.91 -14.37
N LYS A 231 -8.64 1.56 -13.67
CA LYS A 231 -8.51 2.90 -13.11
C LYS A 231 -9.17 2.95 -11.73
N VAL A 232 -8.55 3.67 -10.80
CA VAL A 232 -9.12 3.92 -9.47
C VAL A 232 -9.14 5.41 -9.17
N SER A 233 -10.21 5.88 -8.52
CA SER A 233 -10.42 7.30 -8.27
C SER A 233 -10.13 7.66 -6.82
N PHE A 234 -9.45 8.80 -6.59
CA PHE A 234 -9.35 9.43 -5.27
C PHE A 234 -10.66 10.12 -4.85
N ASP A 235 -11.66 10.18 -5.74
CA ASP A 235 -12.98 10.76 -5.47
C ASP A 235 -13.92 9.67 -4.95
N ARG A 236 -13.45 8.91 -3.95
CA ARG A 236 -14.22 7.89 -3.22
C ARG A 236 -13.60 7.67 -1.83
N PRO A 237 -14.37 7.25 -0.83
CA PRO A 237 -13.83 6.87 0.47
C PRO A 237 -12.82 5.72 0.36
N TYR A 238 -11.91 5.62 1.32
CA TYR A 238 -11.27 4.35 1.61
C TYR A 238 -12.25 3.42 2.32
N SER A 239 -12.23 2.15 1.94
CA SER A 239 -13.06 1.13 2.58
C SER A 239 -12.77 1.06 4.09
N TYR A 240 -13.81 0.91 4.91
CA TYR A 240 -13.65 0.76 6.35
C TYR A 240 -12.73 -0.42 6.73
N GLN A 241 -12.78 -1.53 6.00
CA GLN A 241 -11.90 -2.68 6.21
C GLN A 241 -10.42 -2.36 5.93
N PHE A 242 -10.14 -1.26 5.28
CA PHE A 242 -8.78 -0.82 4.97
C PHE A 242 -8.38 0.30 5.94
N GLY A 243 -7.82 -0.10 7.09
CA GLY A 243 -7.37 0.82 8.13
C GLY A 243 -8.48 1.69 8.74
N GLN A 244 -9.72 1.20 8.81
CA GLN A 244 -10.89 1.96 9.29
C GLN A 244 -11.10 3.28 8.53
N GLY A 245 -10.77 3.29 7.23
CA GLY A 245 -10.79 4.48 6.38
C GLY A 245 -9.48 5.26 6.33
N ALA A 246 -8.47 4.90 7.13
CA ALA A 246 -7.13 5.49 7.07
C ALA A 246 -6.23 4.86 5.99
N ALA A 247 -6.75 3.91 5.22
CA ALA A 247 -5.99 3.13 4.26
C ALA A 247 -4.79 2.41 4.92
N ASP A 248 -3.64 2.39 4.28
CA ASP A 248 -2.44 1.69 4.76
C ASP A 248 -1.59 2.52 5.73
N PHE A 249 -1.98 3.76 5.97
CA PHE A 249 -1.23 4.72 6.78
C PHE A 249 -0.85 4.18 8.16
N LEU A 250 -1.83 3.65 8.90
CA LEU A 250 -1.62 3.23 10.28
C LEU A 250 -0.65 2.06 10.43
N GLY A 251 -0.61 1.16 9.43
CA GLY A 251 0.24 -0.04 9.46
C GLY A 251 1.63 0.18 8.87
N ASN A 252 1.69 0.77 7.71
CA ASN A 252 2.89 0.81 6.88
C ASN A 252 3.65 2.15 6.91
N GLU A 253 3.09 3.22 7.53
CA GLU A 253 3.72 4.54 7.51
C GLU A 253 3.81 5.18 8.91
N PHE A 254 2.72 5.24 9.65
CA PHE A 254 2.64 5.91 10.94
C PHE A 254 3.66 5.44 11.99
N PRO A 255 4.04 4.16 12.10
CA PRO A 255 5.11 3.76 13.01
C PRO A 255 6.44 4.50 12.77
N MET A 256 6.80 4.74 11.51
CA MET A 256 8.00 5.49 11.16
C MET A 256 7.82 6.98 11.45
N VAL A 257 6.67 7.56 11.13
CA VAL A 257 6.31 8.95 11.45
C VAL A 257 6.48 9.20 12.96
N SER A 258 5.89 8.34 13.80
CA SER A 258 5.96 8.49 15.25
C SER A 258 7.40 8.34 15.79
N LEU A 259 8.22 7.44 15.24
CA LEU A 259 9.62 7.28 15.61
C LEU A 259 10.43 8.53 15.24
N MET A 260 10.30 9.04 14.02
CA MET A 260 11.05 10.22 13.56
C MET A 260 10.70 11.46 14.39
N GLU A 261 9.43 11.66 14.71
CA GLU A 261 8.98 12.77 15.54
C GLU A 261 9.39 12.60 17.01
N LYS A 262 9.41 11.37 17.55
CA LYS A 262 9.98 11.06 18.86
C LYS A 262 11.45 11.44 18.97
N LEU A 263 12.20 11.20 17.92
CA LEU A 263 13.62 11.55 17.82
C LEU A 263 13.86 13.06 17.58
N GLY A 264 12.81 13.84 17.33
CA GLY A 264 12.90 15.27 17.06
C GLY A 264 13.56 15.60 15.72
N LEU A 265 13.48 14.69 14.75
CA LEU A 265 14.09 14.87 13.42
C LEU A 265 13.38 15.97 12.63
N ASN A 266 14.15 16.66 11.79
CA ASN A 266 13.64 17.68 10.88
C ASN A 266 13.00 17.00 9.67
N VAL A 267 11.73 16.63 9.81
CA VAL A 267 10.94 15.86 8.83
C VAL A 267 9.81 16.69 8.23
N SER A 268 9.57 16.51 6.94
CA SER A 268 8.37 16.96 6.25
C SER A 268 7.73 15.82 5.47
N TYR A 269 6.47 16.00 5.10
CA TYR A 269 5.62 14.97 4.52
C TYR A 269 5.04 15.45 3.20
N VAL A 270 5.03 14.54 2.22
CA VAL A 270 4.36 14.72 0.92
C VAL A 270 3.66 13.42 0.56
N THR A 271 2.72 13.48 -0.38
CA THR A 271 2.11 12.28 -0.95
C THR A 271 2.78 11.90 -2.27
N SER A 272 2.63 10.66 -2.69
CA SER A 272 3.08 10.19 -4.02
C SER A 272 2.47 11.05 -5.15
N VAL A 273 1.22 11.55 -5.01
CA VAL A 273 0.60 12.49 -5.96
C VAL A 273 1.33 13.85 -5.98
N ASP A 274 1.90 14.29 -4.85
CA ASP A 274 2.66 15.55 -4.80
C ASP A 274 3.96 15.47 -5.61
N LEU A 275 4.63 14.32 -5.66
CA LEU A 275 5.80 14.10 -6.52
C LEU A 275 5.45 14.28 -8.01
N GLN A 276 4.24 13.84 -8.40
CA GLN A 276 3.72 14.05 -9.75
C GLN A 276 3.40 15.52 -10.03
N ARG A 277 2.74 16.18 -9.08
CA ARG A 277 2.18 17.53 -9.24
C ARG A 277 3.22 18.63 -9.04
N TYR A 278 4.13 18.43 -8.10
CA TYR A 278 5.09 19.42 -7.62
C TYR A 278 6.52 18.85 -7.61
N PRO A 279 7.14 18.61 -8.77
CA PRO A 279 8.42 17.88 -8.86
C PRO A 279 9.55 18.51 -8.04
N ASN A 280 9.46 19.78 -7.69
CA ASN A 280 10.46 20.47 -6.88
C ASN A 280 10.37 20.14 -5.37
N VAL A 281 9.33 19.45 -4.90
CA VAL A 281 9.21 19.11 -3.46
C VAL A 281 10.31 18.18 -2.96
N VAL A 282 11.00 17.46 -3.85
CA VAL A 282 12.12 16.58 -3.50
C VAL A 282 13.46 17.32 -3.36
N LYS A 283 13.52 18.61 -3.71
CA LYS A 283 14.76 19.40 -3.66
C LYS A 283 15.08 19.81 -2.23
N ALA A 284 16.37 20.00 -1.96
CA ALA A 284 16.88 20.49 -0.67
C ALA A 284 16.55 19.57 0.53
N HIS A 285 16.59 18.27 0.33
CA HIS A 285 16.50 17.26 1.39
C HIS A 285 17.77 16.39 1.41
N SER A 286 18.22 16.00 2.61
CA SER A 286 19.30 15.02 2.77
C SER A 286 18.82 13.61 2.48
N VAL A 287 17.53 13.30 2.76
CA VAL A 287 16.96 11.97 2.68
C VAL A 287 15.54 12.03 2.14
N ILE A 288 15.22 11.13 1.21
CA ILE A 288 13.85 10.80 0.80
C ILE A 288 13.54 9.40 1.30
N ILE A 289 12.36 9.22 1.91
CA ILE A 289 11.95 7.96 2.55
C ILE A 289 10.64 7.49 1.93
N SER A 290 10.67 6.30 1.33
CA SER A 290 9.52 5.51 0.89
C SER A 290 9.23 4.43 1.95
N LEU A 291 7.97 4.29 2.35
CA LEU A 291 7.57 3.50 3.51
C LEU A 291 6.70 2.29 3.15
N GLY A 292 6.93 1.21 3.85
CA GLY A 292 6.09 0.02 3.94
C GLY A 292 5.78 -0.63 2.59
N HIS A 293 4.75 -0.18 1.91
CA HIS A 293 4.31 -0.69 0.61
C HIS A 293 4.06 0.48 -0.35
N ASP A 294 5.01 0.78 -1.23
CA ASP A 294 4.97 1.94 -2.15
C ASP A 294 5.14 1.50 -3.61
N GLU A 295 4.20 0.68 -4.06
CA GLU A 295 4.26 -0.12 -5.29
C GLU A 295 3.99 0.69 -6.58
N TYR A 296 3.11 1.72 -6.52
CA TYR A 296 2.51 2.38 -7.70
C TYR A 296 3.13 3.74 -8.00
N TRP A 297 4.04 3.80 -8.97
CA TRP A 297 4.78 5.01 -9.32
C TRP A 297 4.60 5.41 -10.78
N SER A 298 4.41 6.72 -11.02
CA SER A 298 4.45 7.29 -12.38
C SER A 298 5.89 7.54 -12.84
N PRO A 299 6.12 7.71 -14.16
CA PRO A 299 7.44 8.11 -14.69
C PRO A 299 7.96 9.40 -14.08
N GLN A 300 7.09 10.39 -13.80
CA GLN A 300 7.47 11.65 -13.17
C GLN A 300 7.94 11.44 -11.74
N MET A 301 7.19 10.66 -10.93
CA MET A 301 7.56 10.36 -9.54
C MET A 301 8.93 9.69 -9.48
N ARG A 302 9.16 8.66 -10.30
CA ARG A 302 10.44 7.96 -10.35
C ARG A 302 11.58 8.87 -10.81
N SER A 303 11.34 9.67 -11.85
CA SER A 303 12.35 10.59 -12.40
C SER A 303 12.83 11.60 -11.37
N VAL A 304 11.93 12.23 -10.60
CA VAL A 304 12.32 13.26 -9.62
C VAL A 304 13.10 12.67 -8.46
N VAL A 305 12.77 11.47 -8.00
CA VAL A 305 13.50 10.78 -6.92
C VAL A 305 14.85 10.28 -7.42
N THR A 306 14.93 9.76 -8.66
CA THR A 306 16.21 9.38 -9.29
C THR A 306 17.13 10.58 -9.42
N GLN A 307 16.61 11.72 -9.90
CA GLN A 307 17.39 12.95 -10.00
C GLN A 307 17.87 13.45 -8.62
N ALA A 308 17.03 13.37 -7.59
CA ALA A 308 17.44 13.75 -6.23
C ALA A 308 18.61 12.88 -5.75
N ARG A 309 18.58 11.55 -5.95
CA ARG A 309 19.71 10.65 -5.69
C ARG A 309 20.97 11.08 -6.46
N ASP A 310 20.82 11.37 -7.75
CA ASP A 310 21.93 11.73 -8.62
C ASP A 310 22.54 13.12 -8.28
N HIS A 311 21.84 13.89 -7.43
CA HIS A 311 22.34 15.16 -6.85
C HIS A 311 22.73 15.04 -5.36
N GLY A 312 22.85 13.81 -4.82
CA GLY A 312 23.38 13.57 -3.49
C GLY A 312 22.34 13.35 -2.39
N THR A 313 21.04 13.35 -2.70
CA THR A 313 20.00 13.00 -1.71
C THR A 313 19.99 11.49 -1.47
N ASN A 314 20.15 11.06 -0.24
CA ASN A 314 20.06 9.66 0.15
C ASN A 314 18.61 9.14 -0.01
N LEU A 315 18.46 7.85 -0.29
CA LEU A 315 17.16 7.21 -0.41
C LEU A 315 17.01 6.08 0.62
N MET A 316 15.85 5.99 1.25
CA MET A 316 15.48 4.87 2.11
C MET A 316 14.19 4.23 1.58
N PHE A 317 14.25 2.94 1.24
CA PHE A 317 13.09 2.12 0.90
C PHE A 317 12.85 1.14 2.04
N LEU A 318 11.92 1.49 2.94
CA LEU A 318 11.63 0.72 4.14
C LEU A 318 10.45 -0.23 3.93
N GLY A 319 10.49 -0.98 2.86
CA GLY A 319 9.44 -1.89 2.43
C GLY A 319 9.94 -2.91 1.42
N ALA A 320 9.01 -3.54 0.73
CA ALA A 320 9.24 -4.36 -0.45
C ALA A 320 8.26 -3.99 -1.56
N ASN A 321 8.53 -4.49 -2.78
CA ASN A 321 7.68 -4.24 -3.96
C ASN A 321 7.54 -2.74 -4.30
N ALA A 322 8.48 -1.90 -3.83
CA ALA A 322 8.46 -0.49 -4.13
C ALA A 322 8.75 -0.25 -5.63
N ILE A 323 8.02 0.71 -6.24
CA ILE A 323 8.19 1.11 -7.65
C ILE A 323 7.97 -0.06 -8.64
N PHE A 324 7.13 -1.02 -8.33
CA PHE A 324 6.90 -2.16 -9.21
C PHE A 324 5.87 -1.87 -10.31
N ARG A 325 4.79 -1.12 -10.00
CA ARG A 325 3.73 -0.78 -10.95
C ARG A 325 3.96 0.60 -11.56
N ARG A 326 4.03 0.63 -12.89
CA ARG A 326 4.11 1.87 -13.66
C ARG A 326 2.71 2.41 -13.93
N ILE A 327 2.39 3.58 -13.41
CA ILE A 327 1.09 4.24 -13.52
C ILE A 327 1.15 5.52 -14.34
N ARG A 328 -0.03 6.05 -14.68
CA ARG A 328 -0.26 7.43 -15.09
C ARG A 328 -1.49 7.99 -14.36
N PHE A 329 -1.73 9.27 -14.51
CA PHE A 329 -2.88 9.92 -13.91
C PHE A 329 -3.79 10.52 -14.99
N ASP A 330 -5.10 10.42 -14.72
CA ASP A 330 -6.15 11.18 -15.40
C ASP A 330 -6.77 12.20 -14.43
N SER A 331 -7.54 13.14 -14.97
CA SER A 331 -8.32 14.11 -14.20
C SER A 331 -9.72 13.57 -13.88
N SER A 332 -10.29 14.03 -12.76
CA SER A 332 -11.70 13.89 -12.42
C SER A 332 -12.39 15.26 -12.41
N GLN A 333 -13.66 15.31 -11.97
CA GLN A 333 -14.36 16.57 -11.75
C GLN A 333 -13.73 17.41 -10.62
N LEU A 334 -13.05 16.79 -9.67
CA LEU A 334 -12.36 17.49 -8.58
C LEU A 334 -10.96 17.97 -8.95
N GLY A 335 -10.49 17.70 -10.17
CA GLY A 335 -9.24 18.26 -10.68
C GLY A 335 -8.26 17.24 -11.26
N SER A 336 -7.04 17.72 -11.52
CA SER A 336 -5.96 16.89 -12.09
C SER A 336 -5.41 15.88 -11.10
N TYR A 337 -4.91 14.73 -11.61
CA TYR A 337 -4.26 13.67 -10.84
C TYR A 337 -5.18 13.01 -9.80
N ARG A 338 -6.49 12.96 -10.09
CA ARG A 338 -7.48 12.36 -9.20
C ARG A 338 -7.87 10.93 -9.59
N ILE A 339 -7.43 10.46 -10.74
CA ILE A 339 -7.64 9.08 -11.20
C ILE A 339 -6.30 8.47 -11.50
N GLU A 340 -5.99 7.39 -10.82
CA GLU A 340 -4.83 6.56 -11.08
C GLU A 340 -5.17 5.49 -12.09
N VAL A 341 -4.29 5.27 -13.06
CA VAL A 341 -4.48 4.34 -14.19
C VAL A 341 -3.40 3.29 -14.17
N ASN A 342 -3.79 2.01 -14.12
CA ASN A 342 -2.90 0.87 -14.32
C ASN A 342 -3.64 -0.30 -14.99
N TYR A 343 -3.33 -0.56 -16.24
CA TYR A 343 -3.87 -1.70 -17.00
C TYR A 343 -3.18 -3.02 -16.66
N ARG A 344 -2.01 -2.98 -15.97
CA ARG A 344 -1.17 -4.15 -15.60
C ARG A 344 -0.61 -4.96 -16.77
N SER A 345 -1.14 -4.76 -17.96
CA SER A 345 -0.70 -5.41 -19.20
C SER A 345 -0.59 -4.36 -20.29
N ALA A 346 0.55 -4.30 -20.93
CA ALA A 346 0.77 -3.38 -22.05
C ALA A 346 -0.24 -3.61 -23.17
N ALA A 347 -0.59 -4.87 -23.47
CA ALA A 347 -1.55 -5.21 -24.51
C ALA A 347 -2.97 -4.69 -24.27
N LEU A 348 -3.34 -4.48 -22.99
CA LEU A 348 -4.67 -3.95 -22.63
C LEU A 348 -4.70 -2.43 -22.56
N ASP A 349 -3.54 -1.77 -22.52
CA ASP A 349 -3.47 -0.31 -22.38
C ASP A 349 -3.69 0.36 -23.75
N PRO A 350 -4.69 1.25 -23.91
CA PRO A 350 -4.96 1.95 -25.15
C PRO A 350 -3.76 2.72 -25.73
N TYR A 351 -2.81 3.12 -24.88
CA TYR A 351 -1.60 3.81 -25.31
C TYR A 351 -0.54 2.90 -25.94
N ASN A 352 -0.69 1.58 -25.89
CA ASN A 352 0.31 0.64 -26.42
C ASN A 352 0.58 0.82 -27.91
N SER A 353 -0.47 1.14 -28.68
CA SER A 353 -0.36 1.43 -30.14
C SER A 353 -0.18 2.92 -30.46
N ILE A 354 -0.33 3.82 -29.47
CA ILE A 354 -0.32 5.29 -29.70
C ILE A 354 0.99 5.90 -29.23
N ASN A 355 1.36 5.66 -27.97
CA ASN A 355 2.57 6.19 -27.36
C ASN A 355 3.01 5.31 -26.18
N GLN A 356 3.98 4.47 -26.42
CA GLN A 356 4.47 3.48 -25.48
C GLN A 356 5.01 4.07 -24.16
N LYS A 357 5.44 5.35 -24.15
CA LYS A 357 5.87 6.05 -22.93
C LYS A 357 4.75 6.24 -21.92
N TYR A 358 3.48 6.16 -22.34
CA TYR A 358 2.32 6.27 -21.44
C TYR A 358 1.72 4.92 -21.04
N VAL A 359 2.24 3.81 -21.55
CA VAL A 359 1.75 2.47 -21.21
C VAL A 359 1.96 2.19 -19.74
N THR A 360 0.93 1.65 -19.10
CA THR A 360 0.93 1.26 -17.69
C THR A 360 1.03 -0.26 -17.57
N THR A 361 2.10 -0.72 -16.92
CA THR A 361 2.42 -2.13 -16.72
C THR A 361 3.34 -2.27 -15.49
N ASN A 362 4.16 -3.32 -15.42
CA ASN A 362 5.23 -3.37 -14.43
C ASN A 362 6.45 -2.59 -14.94
N TRP A 363 7.22 -1.98 -14.05
CA TRP A 363 8.43 -1.27 -14.43
C TRP A 363 9.46 -2.16 -15.16
N PRO A 364 9.70 -3.43 -14.77
CA PRO A 364 10.62 -4.30 -15.50
C PRO A 364 10.08 -4.83 -16.84
N SER A 365 8.82 -4.56 -17.18
CA SER A 365 8.18 -5.15 -18.36
C SER A 365 8.21 -4.24 -19.60
N PRO A 366 8.25 -4.80 -20.83
CA PRO A 366 8.04 -4.02 -22.05
C PRO A 366 6.70 -3.24 -22.01
N PRO A 367 6.56 -2.15 -22.79
CA PRO A 367 7.44 -1.70 -23.88
C PRO A 367 8.59 -0.77 -23.45
N VAL A 368 8.63 -0.28 -22.23
CA VAL A 368 9.66 0.64 -21.72
C VAL A 368 10.17 0.10 -20.38
N PRO A 369 10.97 -0.99 -20.40
CA PRO A 369 11.46 -1.60 -19.19
C PRO A 369 12.49 -0.70 -18.49
N ASP A 370 12.28 -0.49 -17.20
CA ASP A 370 13.19 0.19 -16.30
C ASP A 370 12.98 -0.42 -14.91
N PRO A 371 13.63 -1.59 -14.63
CA PRO A 371 13.43 -2.33 -13.38
C PRO A 371 13.70 -1.48 -12.14
N GLU A 372 12.95 -1.71 -11.08
CA GLU A 372 13.12 -1.05 -9.80
C GLU A 372 14.53 -1.22 -9.23
N SER A 373 15.17 -2.36 -9.49
CA SER A 373 16.54 -2.66 -9.07
C SER A 373 17.59 -1.66 -9.56
N SER A 374 17.35 -0.97 -10.69
CA SER A 374 18.25 0.09 -11.19
C SER A 374 18.31 1.30 -10.26
N LEU A 375 17.26 1.52 -9.43
CA LEU A 375 17.18 2.60 -8.44
C LEU A 375 17.32 2.08 -7.02
N ILE A 376 16.69 0.96 -6.68
CA ILE A 376 16.64 0.42 -5.31
C ILE A 376 17.81 -0.51 -5.01
N GLY A 377 18.31 -1.23 -6.02
CA GLY A 377 19.37 -2.25 -5.90
C GLY A 377 18.83 -3.69 -5.84
N ILE A 378 17.66 -3.87 -5.29
CA ILE A 378 16.89 -5.12 -5.23
C ILE A 378 15.51 -4.91 -5.86
N GLN A 379 14.76 -5.99 -6.09
CA GLN A 379 13.45 -5.92 -6.72
C GLN A 379 12.51 -6.98 -6.18
N TYR A 380 11.21 -6.74 -6.37
CA TYR A 380 10.16 -7.66 -5.98
C TYR A 380 10.38 -9.07 -6.51
N SER A 381 10.20 -10.06 -5.62
CA SER A 381 10.41 -11.46 -5.97
C SER A 381 9.17 -12.33 -5.78
N CYS A 382 8.51 -12.28 -4.62
CA CYS A 382 7.33 -13.12 -4.40
C CYS A 382 6.53 -12.71 -3.14
N ASN A 383 5.30 -13.23 -3.03
CA ASN A 383 4.41 -13.18 -1.87
C ASN A 383 3.39 -14.35 -1.88
N PRO A 384 2.67 -14.63 -0.77
CA PRO A 384 2.98 -14.19 0.59
C PRO A 384 4.05 -15.08 1.25
N VAL A 385 4.85 -14.47 2.13
CA VAL A 385 5.81 -15.20 2.99
C VAL A 385 5.84 -14.61 4.40
N HIS A 386 6.29 -15.43 5.38
CA HIS A 386 6.55 -15.00 6.76
C HIS A 386 7.75 -15.77 7.30
N TYR A 387 8.94 -15.17 7.23
CA TYR A 387 10.20 -15.80 7.63
C TYR A 387 11.04 -14.88 8.51
N PRO A 388 12.02 -15.42 9.26
CA PRO A 388 12.97 -14.59 9.97
C PRO A 388 13.90 -13.86 8.98
N MET A 389 14.27 -12.61 9.32
CA MET A 389 15.38 -11.93 8.67
C MET A 389 16.68 -12.51 9.20
N VAL A 390 17.64 -12.82 8.33
CA VAL A 390 18.92 -13.45 8.67
C VAL A 390 20.07 -12.52 8.31
N ILE A 391 20.85 -12.11 9.33
CA ILE A 391 21.98 -11.20 9.18
C ILE A 391 23.20 -11.94 8.62
N THR A 392 23.79 -11.43 7.55
CA THR A 392 24.95 -12.06 6.88
C THR A 392 26.19 -11.18 6.82
N ASP A 393 26.06 -9.86 7.06
CA ASP A 393 27.20 -8.94 7.17
C ASP A 393 27.10 -8.10 8.46
N PRO A 394 27.31 -8.70 9.64
CA PRO A 394 27.16 -8.01 10.93
C PRO A 394 28.20 -6.93 11.19
N SER A 395 29.28 -6.87 10.38
CA SER A 395 30.31 -5.84 10.47
C SER A 395 29.87 -4.51 9.86
N ALA A 396 28.78 -4.49 9.09
CA ALA A 396 28.29 -3.27 8.46
C ALA A 396 27.78 -2.26 9.51
N TRP A 397 28.04 -0.99 9.23
CA TRP A 397 27.76 0.14 10.13
C TRP A 397 26.31 0.19 10.65
N ILE A 398 25.36 -0.31 9.88
CA ILE A 398 23.95 -0.31 10.26
C ILE A 398 23.67 -1.15 11.53
N PHE A 399 24.49 -2.17 11.80
CA PHE A 399 24.32 -3.06 12.95
C PHE A 399 25.00 -2.55 14.22
N SER A 400 25.62 -1.38 14.19
CA SER A 400 26.26 -0.79 15.36
C SER A 400 25.27 -0.68 16.55
N GLY A 401 25.62 -1.25 17.69
CA GLY A 401 24.82 -1.22 18.91
C GLY A 401 23.57 -2.11 18.89
N THR A 402 23.39 -2.99 17.90
CA THR A 402 22.26 -3.94 17.85
C THR A 402 22.50 -5.25 18.59
N GLY A 403 23.76 -5.63 18.80
CA GLY A 403 24.13 -6.94 19.34
C GLY A 403 23.96 -8.10 18.35
N LEU A 404 23.60 -7.83 17.09
CA LEU A 404 23.43 -8.86 16.08
C LEU A 404 24.79 -9.38 15.56
N THR A 405 24.84 -10.68 15.32
CA THR A 405 26.02 -11.41 14.81
C THR A 405 25.66 -12.13 13.53
N PHE A 406 26.64 -12.74 12.86
CA PHE A 406 26.41 -13.58 11.68
C PHE A 406 25.42 -14.71 12.01
N GLY A 407 24.43 -14.91 11.14
CA GLY A 407 23.37 -15.90 11.31
C GLY A 407 22.29 -15.52 12.32
N SER A 408 22.38 -14.35 12.99
CA SER A 408 21.30 -13.84 13.84
C SER A 408 19.98 -13.78 13.08
N ARG A 409 18.91 -14.28 13.71
CA ARG A 409 17.56 -14.34 13.13
C ARG A 409 16.64 -13.40 13.87
N ILE A 410 16.09 -12.43 13.17
CA ILE A 410 15.00 -11.58 13.70
C ILE A 410 13.69 -12.24 13.28
N PRO A 411 12.90 -12.79 14.22
CA PRO A 411 11.72 -13.59 13.90
C PRO A 411 10.72 -12.82 13.05
N GLN A 412 10.18 -13.46 12.01
CA GLN A 412 9.05 -12.96 11.19
C GLN A 412 9.24 -11.53 10.66
N ARG A 413 10.42 -11.22 10.15
CA ARG A 413 10.72 -9.87 9.59
C ARG A 413 10.86 -9.87 8.07
N VAL A 414 10.70 -11.01 7.42
CA VAL A 414 10.54 -11.11 5.97
C VAL A 414 9.09 -11.47 5.66
N GLY A 415 8.40 -10.59 4.93
CA GLY A 415 7.00 -10.75 4.51
C GLY A 415 6.23 -9.42 4.49
N SER A 416 4.97 -9.41 4.16
CA SER A 416 4.26 -10.43 3.37
C SER A 416 4.86 -10.57 1.98
N GLU A 417 5.43 -9.52 1.43
CA GLU A 417 6.20 -9.41 0.20
C GLU A 417 7.67 -9.24 0.52
N PHE A 418 8.52 -9.66 -0.40
CA PHE A 418 9.96 -9.47 -0.26
C PHE A 418 10.64 -9.20 -1.60
N ASP A 419 11.79 -8.52 -1.49
CA ASP A 419 12.67 -8.19 -2.61
C ASP A 419 13.96 -8.99 -2.53
N SER A 420 14.58 -9.21 -3.70
CA SER A 420 15.85 -9.92 -3.84
C SER A 420 16.77 -9.22 -4.83
N TYR A 421 18.07 -9.45 -4.68
CA TYR A 421 19.02 -9.20 -5.75
C TYR A 421 18.82 -10.21 -6.89
N ASN A 422 18.78 -9.73 -8.14
CA ASN A 422 18.68 -10.56 -9.33
C ASN A 422 19.69 -10.09 -10.39
N PRO A 423 20.73 -10.90 -10.70
CA PRO A 423 21.78 -10.50 -11.65
C PRO A 423 21.30 -10.38 -13.10
N ASN A 424 20.09 -10.84 -13.42
CA ASN A 424 19.51 -10.72 -14.76
C ASN A 424 18.93 -9.33 -15.03
N TYR A 425 18.87 -8.46 -14.03
CA TYR A 425 18.37 -7.11 -14.14
C TYR A 425 19.45 -6.08 -13.82
N PRO A 426 19.36 -4.86 -14.38
CA PRO A 426 20.29 -3.78 -14.04
C PRO A 426 20.31 -3.49 -12.55
N THR A 427 21.47 -3.57 -11.93
CA THR A 427 21.71 -3.23 -10.52
C THR A 427 23.01 -2.43 -10.37
N PRO A 428 23.14 -1.60 -9.32
CA PRO A 428 24.40 -0.93 -9.00
C PRO A 428 25.53 -1.94 -8.77
N LYS A 429 26.68 -1.70 -9.39
CA LYS A 429 27.84 -2.63 -9.32
C LYS A 429 28.43 -2.77 -7.92
N ASN A 430 28.28 -1.76 -7.09
CA ASN A 430 28.76 -1.72 -5.70
C ASN A 430 27.66 -2.07 -4.67
N LEU A 431 26.65 -2.83 -5.09
CA LEU A 431 25.59 -3.27 -4.21
C LEU A 431 26.14 -4.21 -3.12
N GLN A 432 25.83 -3.87 -1.87
CA GLN A 432 26.14 -4.64 -0.67
C GLN A 432 24.87 -5.25 -0.09
N ILE A 433 24.88 -6.54 0.20
CA ILE A 433 23.82 -7.27 0.89
C ILE A 433 24.20 -7.37 2.37
N PHE A 434 23.36 -6.85 3.24
CA PHE A 434 23.54 -6.86 4.69
C PHE A 434 22.87 -8.06 5.36
N ALA A 435 21.70 -8.45 4.85
CA ALA A 435 20.97 -9.63 5.27
C ALA A 435 20.54 -10.41 4.03
N ASN A 436 20.67 -11.74 4.09
CA ASN A 436 20.27 -12.67 3.03
C ASN A 436 19.49 -13.80 3.69
N SER A 437 18.17 -13.72 3.59
CA SER A 437 17.24 -14.52 4.38
C SER A 437 16.60 -15.59 3.50
N PRO A 438 16.86 -16.89 3.76
CA PRO A 438 16.25 -17.97 2.98
C PRO A 438 14.75 -18.05 3.25
N VAL A 439 13.96 -18.12 2.19
CA VAL A 439 12.49 -18.20 2.20
C VAL A 439 11.98 -19.25 1.22
N LEU A 440 10.81 -19.81 1.51
CA LEU A 440 10.03 -20.57 0.53
C LEU A 440 8.79 -19.75 0.14
N CYS A 441 8.67 -19.40 -1.13
CA CYS A 441 7.48 -18.80 -1.65
C CYS A 441 6.83 -19.74 -2.67
N ARG A 442 5.58 -20.15 -2.41
CA ARG A 442 4.88 -21.13 -3.25
C ARG A 442 5.70 -22.41 -3.48
N ASN A 443 6.39 -22.86 -2.42
CA ASN A 443 7.29 -24.03 -2.41
C ASN A 443 8.53 -23.91 -3.33
N VAL A 444 8.90 -22.69 -3.75
CA VAL A 444 10.13 -22.39 -4.48
C VAL A 444 11.09 -21.69 -3.53
N PRO A 445 12.37 -22.12 -3.46
CA PRO A 445 13.39 -21.46 -2.63
C PRO A 445 13.82 -20.13 -3.24
N TYR A 446 13.89 -19.11 -2.37
CA TYR A 446 14.38 -17.76 -2.65
C TYR A 446 15.22 -17.25 -1.48
N PHE A 447 15.79 -16.07 -1.68
CA PHE A 447 16.37 -15.26 -0.60
C PHE A 447 15.73 -13.89 -0.62
N SER A 448 15.41 -13.35 0.56
CA SER A 448 15.06 -11.93 0.75
C SER A 448 16.31 -11.19 1.15
N ASP A 449 16.58 -10.05 0.51
CA ASP A 449 17.81 -9.29 0.68
C ASP A 449 17.54 -7.91 1.28
N MET A 450 18.32 -7.54 2.32
CA MET A 450 18.47 -6.17 2.77
C MET A 450 19.75 -5.60 2.17
N SER A 451 19.66 -4.45 1.51
CA SER A 451 20.75 -3.97 0.67
C SER A 451 21.11 -2.50 0.88
N TYR A 452 22.32 -2.17 0.45
CA TYR A 452 22.85 -0.82 0.45
C TYR A 452 23.80 -0.60 -0.72
N TYR A 453 23.76 0.57 -1.34
CA TYR A 453 24.79 1.00 -2.28
C TYR A 453 25.01 2.51 -2.22
N VAL A 454 26.14 2.98 -2.76
CA VAL A 454 26.46 4.38 -2.89
C VAL A 454 26.41 4.78 -4.37
N ALA A 455 25.60 5.77 -4.72
CA ALA A 455 25.53 6.32 -6.07
C ALA A 455 26.78 7.17 -6.37
N SER A 456 27.04 7.47 -7.65
CA SER A 456 28.18 8.32 -8.09
C SER A 456 28.16 9.73 -7.47
N SER A 457 26.99 10.22 -7.09
CA SER A 457 26.80 11.48 -6.36
C SER A 457 27.23 11.43 -4.89
N GLY A 458 27.59 10.26 -4.37
CA GLY A 458 27.80 10.00 -2.95
C GLY A 458 26.53 9.69 -2.16
N ALA A 459 25.35 9.76 -2.77
CA ALA A 459 24.10 9.38 -2.10
C ALA A 459 24.09 7.89 -1.72
N GLY A 460 23.74 7.58 -0.48
CA GLY A 460 23.45 6.23 -0.03
C GLY A 460 22.02 5.83 -0.40
N VAL A 461 21.84 4.60 -0.86
CA VAL A 461 20.50 4.00 -1.07
C VAL A 461 20.41 2.75 -0.24
N PHE A 462 19.46 2.72 0.68
CA PHE A 462 19.20 1.63 1.60
C PHE A 462 17.82 1.04 1.36
N ALA A 463 17.72 -0.29 1.27
CA ALA A 463 16.47 -0.99 1.09
C ALA A 463 16.37 -2.20 2.04
N THR A 464 15.20 -2.34 2.68
CA THR A 464 14.96 -3.40 3.66
C THR A 464 14.49 -4.72 3.03
N GLY A 465 13.91 -4.67 1.83
CA GLY A 465 13.42 -5.82 1.08
C GLY A 465 12.26 -6.57 1.75
N THR A 466 11.50 -5.91 2.64
CA THR A 466 10.36 -6.54 3.34
C THR A 466 9.31 -5.52 3.77
N ASN A 467 8.01 -5.85 3.63
CA ASN A 467 6.91 -4.98 4.08
C ASN A 467 6.76 -4.94 5.61
N LEU A 468 7.38 -5.87 6.35
CA LEU A 468 7.23 -5.97 7.81
C LEU A 468 8.20 -5.09 8.61
N TRP A 469 9.01 -4.26 7.94
CA TRP A 469 9.98 -3.40 8.63
C TRP A 469 9.30 -2.30 9.43
N VAL A 470 8.48 -1.48 8.79
CA VAL A 470 7.87 -0.29 9.40
C VAL A 470 6.97 -0.67 10.58
N ALA A 471 6.12 -1.68 10.42
CA ALA A 471 5.24 -2.19 11.49
C ALA A 471 6.01 -2.65 12.75
N SER A 472 7.32 -2.92 12.63
CA SER A 472 8.19 -3.35 13.72
C SER A 472 8.69 -2.21 14.61
N LEU A 473 8.44 -0.96 14.26
CA LEU A 473 9.04 0.21 14.92
C LEU A 473 8.27 0.70 16.14
N THR A 474 7.01 0.31 16.31
CA THR A 474 6.19 0.72 17.44
C THR A 474 5.29 -0.41 17.97
N THR A 475 4.74 -0.23 19.19
CA THR A 475 3.77 -1.17 19.78
C THR A 475 2.37 -1.01 19.21
N TRP A 476 2.07 0.07 18.51
CA TRP A 476 0.72 0.40 18.04
C TRP A 476 0.17 -0.61 17.01
N VAL A 477 1.00 -1.04 16.10
CA VAL A 477 0.63 -1.96 15.00
C VAL A 477 1.49 -3.21 14.98
N CYS A 478 1.58 -3.89 16.11
CA CYS A 478 2.24 -5.18 16.14
C CYS A 478 1.20 -6.31 16.00
N PRO A 479 0.77 -6.62 14.77
CA PRO A 479 -0.21 -7.68 14.58
C PRO A 479 0.40 -9.03 14.96
N PRO A 480 -0.35 -9.94 15.54
CA PRO A 480 0.04 -11.33 15.51
C PRO A 480 0.20 -11.77 14.03
N PRO A 481 1.21 -12.50 13.63
CA PRO A 481 2.15 -13.27 14.43
C PRO A 481 3.52 -12.60 14.67
N LEU A 482 3.65 -11.27 14.60
CA LEU A 482 4.95 -10.57 14.67
C LEU A 482 5.73 -10.74 15.99
N GLY A 483 5.13 -11.37 17.00
CA GLY A 483 5.86 -11.83 18.20
C GLY A 483 6.39 -10.73 19.12
N GLY A 484 5.76 -9.57 19.09
CA GLY A 484 6.13 -8.43 19.95
C GLY A 484 6.78 -7.27 19.18
N CYS A 485 6.39 -6.06 19.52
CA CYS A 485 6.96 -4.81 19.02
C CYS A 485 7.08 -3.79 20.17
N PRO A 486 7.96 -2.77 20.06
CA PRO A 486 8.92 -2.61 18.96
C PRO A 486 10.01 -3.68 19.03
N ILE A 487 10.60 -3.99 17.88
CA ILE A 487 11.76 -4.90 17.82
C ILE A 487 13.03 -4.05 17.97
N ALA A 488 13.65 -4.11 19.13
CA ALA A 488 14.77 -3.25 19.47
C ALA A 488 15.91 -3.23 18.42
N PRO A 489 16.39 -4.37 17.87
CA PRO A 489 17.39 -4.31 16.80
C PRO A 489 16.91 -3.59 15.53
N VAL A 490 15.63 -3.75 15.14
CA VAL A 490 15.07 -3.07 13.96
C VAL A 490 14.99 -1.56 14.18
N VAL A 491 14.52 -1.13 15.35
CA VAL A 491 14.52 0.28 15.75
C VAL A 491 15.95 0.84 15.70
N LYS A 492 16.92 0.13 16.29
CA LYS A 492 18.31 0.59 16.32
C LYS A 492 18.94 0.68 14.94
N MET A 493 18.71 -0.29 14.06
CA MET A 493 19.15 -0.21 12.66
C MET A 493 18.54 1.00 11.96
N THR A 494 17.24 1.25 12.16
CA THR A 494 16.55 2.40 11.56
C THR A 494 17.15 3.72 12.07
N GLU A 495 17.41 3.86 13.36
CA GLU A 495 18.10 5.03 13.95
C GLU A 495 19.51 5.22 13.37
N ASN A 496 20.26 4.14 13.16
CA ASN A 496 21.59 4.19 12.57
C ASN A 496 21.54 4.72 11.13
N VAL A 497 20.58 4.25 10.29
CA VAL A 497 20.42 4.75 8.92
C VAL A 497 19.95 6.21 8.91
N LEU A 498 18.98 6.58 9.74
CA LEU A 498 18.53 7.97 9.87
C LEU A 498 19.70 8.89 10.26
N THR A 499 20.50 8.49 11.24
CA THR A 499 21.68 9.26 11.68
C THR A 499 22.71 9.40 10.56
N ALA A 500 22.98 8.30 9.84
CA ALA A 500 23.97 8.29 8.75
C ALA A 500 23.55 9.19 7.57
N PHE A 501 22.27 9.19 7.24
CA PHE A 501 21.73 9.83 6.04
C PHE A 501 21.36 11.30 6.26
N GLY A 502 20.98 11.67 7.48
CA GLY A 502 20.42 13.01 7.76
C GLY A 502 21.36 14.19 7.59
N ASN A 503 22.67 13.94 7.45
CA ASN A 503 23.69 14.98 7.31
C ASN A 503 24.22 15.15 5.88
N GLY A 504 23.48 14.72 4.86
CA GLY A 504 23.86 14.77 3.45
C GLY A 504 24.35 13.44 2.91
N PRO A 505 25.06 13.42 1.76
CA PRO A 505 25.45 12.18 1.09
C PRO A 505 26.22 11.24 2.02
N ALA A 506 25.75 10.00 2.17
CA ALA A 506 26.28 9.04 3.13
C ALA A 506 27.58 8.37 2.66
N GLY A 507 27.80 8.27 1.35
CA GLY A 507 28.88 7.51 0.76
C GLY A 507 30.30 7.86 1.21
N PRO A 508 30.68 9.15 1.40
CA PRO A 508 32.01 9.50 1.88
C PRO A 508 32.37 8.92 3.24
N LYS A 509 31.37 8.75 4.13
CA LYS A 509 31.57 8.20 5.48
C LYS A 509 31.22 6.70 5.56
N TYR A 510 30.29 6.26 4.73
CA TYR A 510 29.76 4.91 4.72
C TYR A 510 29.81 4.33 3.30
N PRO A 511 31.01 4.04 2.77
CA PRO A 511 31.14 3.44 1.44
C PRO A 511 30.50 2.07 1.41
N SER A 512 29.88 1.69 0.29
CA SER A 512 29.36 0.34 0.09
C SER A 512 30.47 -0.59 -0.40
N VAL A 513 30.41 -1.86 0.03
CA VAL A 513 31.34 -2.92 -0.36
C VAL A 513 30.58 -3.95 -1.20
N ALA A 514 30.93 -4.04 -2.49
CA ALA A 514 30.26 -4.94 -3.42
C ALA A 514 30.37 -6.41 -2.97
N ASN A 515 29.24 -7.04 -2.68
CA ASN A 515 29.17 -8.45 -2.33
C ASN A 515 27.94 -9.18 -2.94
N ALA A 516 27.00 -8.45 -3.56
CA ALA A 516 25.70 -8.98 -3.97
C ALA A 516 25.82 -10.19 -4.92
N TYR A 517 26.70 -10.11 -5.93
CA TYR A 517 26.92 -11.24 -6.85
C TYR A 517 27.50 -12.46 -6.14
N GLN A 518 28.43 -12.26 -5.20
CA GLN A 518 29.04 -13.35 -4.43
C GLN A 518 28.02 -14.01 -3.50
N VAL A 519 27.20 -13.22 -2.80
CA VAL A 519 26.12 -13.72 -1.94
C VAL A 519 25.10 -14.50 -2.77
N TYR A 520 24.72 -14.02 -3.93
CA TYR A 520 23.82 -14.73 -4.84
C TYR A 520 24.41 -16.05 -5.33
N ARG A 521 25.69 -16.06 -5.75
CA ARG A 521 26.36 -17.25 -6.29
C ARG A 521 26.68 -18.29 -5.22
N TYR A 522 27.03 -17.82 -4.03
CA TYR A 522 27.43 -18.63 -2.88
C TYR A 522 26.71 -18.13 -1.62
N PRO A 523 25.42 -18.42 -1.46
CA PRO A 523 24.67 -17.95 -0.31
C PRO A 523 25.33 -18.39 1.00
N PRO A 524 25.62 -17.46 1.92
CA PRO A 524 26.29 -17.80 3.18
C PRO A 524 25.41 -18.62 4.14
N ILE A 525 24.10 -18.62 3.89
CA ILE A 525 23.12 -19.45 4.58
C ILE A 525 22.49 -20.38 3.54
N PRO A 526 22.34 -21.69 3.82
CA PRO A 526 21.73 -22.61 2.87
C PRO A 526 20.30 -22.21 2.49
N PRO A 527 19.90 -22.44 1.22
CA PRO A 527 18.51 -22.23 0.81
C PRO A 527 17.57 -23.18 1.56
N MET A 528 16.31 -22.82 1.66
CA MET A 528 15.29 -23.71 2.21
C MET A 528 15.01 -24.86 1.24
N THR A 529 14.77 -26.05 1.79
CA THR A 529 14.39 -27.21 1.00
C THR A 529 12.89 -27.20 0.73
N PRO A 530 12.44 -27.36 -0.54
CA PRO A 530 11.03 -27.52 -0.86
C PRO A 530 10.39 -28.69 -0.10
N VAL A 531 9.16 -28.52 0.35
CA VAL A 531 8.39 -29.61 0.95
C VAL A 531 7.93 -30.55 -0.18
N ILE A 532 8.51 -31.73 -0.23
CA ILE A 532 8.07 -32.78 -1.15
C ILE A 532 6.83 -33.44 -0.54
N THR A 533 5.66 -33.07 -0.99
CA THR A 533 4.42 -33.80 -0.65
C THR A 533 4.39 -35.09 -1.45
N THR A 534 4.91 -36.18 -0.89
CA THR A 534 4.77 -37.52 -1.47
C THR A 534 3.31 -37.92 -1.27
N THR A 535 2.49 -37.79 -2.30
CA THR A 535 1.15 -38.40 -2.31
C THR A 535 1.36 -39.91 -2.46
N THR A 536 1.42 -40.61 -1.34
CA THR A 536 1.41 -42.09 -1.34
C THR A 536 0.00 -42.52 -1.76
N THR A 537 -0.17 -42.82 -3.04
CA THR A 537 -1.38 -43.48 -3.52
C THR A 537 -1.33 -44.92 -3.02
N THR A 538 -1.91 -45.18 -1.86
CA THR A 538 -2.11 -46.55 -1.40
C THR A 538 -3.21 -47.18 -2.26
N THR A 539 -2.82 -47.93 -3.25
CA THR A 539 -3.76 -48.77 -4.02
C THR A 539 -4.18 -49.93 -3.12
N THR A 540 -5.27 -49.76 -2.40
CA THR A 540 -5.89 -50.86 -1.65
C THR A 540 -6.58 -51.78 -2.63
N THR A 541 -5.91 -52.92 -2.93
CA THR A 541 -6.52 -54.01 -3.67
C THR A 541 -7.50 -54.71 -2.74
N THR A 542 -8.79 -54.38 -2.87
CA THR A 542 -9.86 -55.03 -2.12
C THR A 542 -10.13 -56.42 -2.74
N SER A 543 -9.61 -57.44 -2.12
CA SER A 543 -10.02 -58.84 -2.41
C SER A 543 -11.39 -59.07 -1.78
N THR A 544 -12.42 -59.22 -2.60
CA THR A 544 -13.79 -59.50 -2.15
C THR A 544 -13.89 -60.96 -1.77
N THR A 545 -13.83 -61.29 -0.49
CA THR A 545 -14.24 -62.59 0.05
C THR A 545 -15.63 -62.46 0.56
N THR A 546 -16.60 -63.12 -0.11
CA THR A 546 -18.00 -63.15 0.29
C THR A 546 -18.15 -64.14 1.43
N THR A 547 -18.37 -63.63 2.66
CA THR A 547 -18.75 -64.47 3.80
C THR A 547 -20.15 -64.02 4.25
N THR A 548 -21.11 -64.95 4.10
CA THR A 548 -22.52 -64.76 4.54
C THR A 548 -22.58 -64.98 6.04
N THR A 549 -22.89 -63.96 6.81
CA THR A 549 -23.20 -64.12 8.25
C THR A 549 -24.52 -63.45 8.58
N THR A 550 -25.43 -64.27 9.15
CA THR A 550 -26.77 -63.92 9.63
C THR A 550 -26.71 -63.03 10.86
N VAL A 551 -27.47 -61.92 10.88
CA VAL A 551 -27.58 -60.96 11.97
C VAL A 551 -28.79 -61.26 12.85
N PRO A 552 -28.67 -61.26 14.19
CA PRO A 552 -29.83 -61.25 15.10
C PRO A 552 -30.40 -59.83 15.27
N LYS A 553 -31.72 -59.72 15.21
CA LYS A 553 -32.47 -58.51 15.57
C LYS A 553 -32.38 -58.21 17.07
N ASN A 554 -32.11 -56.99 17.46
CA ASN A 554 -32.43 -56.47 18.78
C ASN A 554 -33.20 -55.15 18.68
N ASN A 555 -34.30 -55.11 19.38
CA ASN A 555 -35.28 -54.04 19.50
C ASN A 555 -34.77 -52.87 20.31
N CYS A 556 -35.05 -51.65 19.88
CA CYS A 556 -35.05 -50.46 20.73
C CYS A 556 -36.50 -49.96 20.89
N SER A 557 -36.98 -49.92 22.13
CA SER A 557 -38.27 -49.36 22.50
C SER A 557 -38.15 -47.88 22.85
N THR A 558 -39.04 -47.08 22.31
CA THR A 558 -39.25 -45.68 22.61
C THR A 558 -40.18 -45.51 23.80
N THR A 559 -39.80 -44.69 24.78
CA THR A 559 -40.73 -44.10 25.76
C THR A 559 -40.60 -42.59 25.76
N SER A 560 -41.67 -41.90 25.43
CA SER A 560 -41.83 -40.45 25.56
C SER A 560 -42.32 -40.10 26.97
N THR A 561 -41.75 -39.06 27.59
CA THR A 561 -42.44 -38.33 28.66
C THR A 561 -42.10 -36.82 28.59
N THR A 562 -43.14 -36.07 28.78
CA THR A 562 -43.34 -34.64 28.70
C THR A 562 -42.73 -33.87 29.88
N ASN A 563 -42.41 -32.61 29.60
CA ASN A 563 -42.06 -31.44 30.42
C ASN A 563 -42.66 -31.35 31.85
N PRO A 564 -42.17 -30.52 32.79
CA PRO A 564 -41.93 -29.11 32.64
C PRO A 564 -40.80 -28.42 33.51
N THR A 565 -40.39 -27.23 33.05
CA THR A 565 -40.01 -26.00 33.77
C THR A 565 -39.05 -25.99 34.99
N LEU A 566 -38.07 -25.09 34.90
CA LEU A 566 -37.59 -24.04 35.82
C LEU A 566 -36.09 -24.03 36.17
N ASN A 567 -35.50 -22.88 35.85
CA ASN A 567 -34.52 -22.05 36.55
C ASN A 567 -33.16 -22.58 37.06
N SER A 568 -32.18 -21.81 36.64
CA SER A 568 -31.09 -21.23 37.46
C SER A 568 -29.76 -21.98 37.68
N THR A 569 -28.71 -21.25 37.34
CA THR A 569 -27.40 -21.08 38.02
C THR A 569 -26.34 -22.18 37.98
N SER A 570 -25.25 -21.76 37.36
CA SER A 570 -23.85 -21.83 37.84
C SER A 570 -23.05 -23.13 37.82
N THR A 571 -21.85 -22.95 37.29
CA THR A 571 -20.52 -23.48 37.70
C THR A 571 -20.07 -24.87 37.31
N THR A 572 -18.95 -24.82 36.56
CA THR A 572 -17.69 -25.59 36.63
C THR A 572 -17.63 -27.09 36.37
N GLN A 573 -16.68 -27.33 35.46
CA GLN A 573 -15.69 -28.43 35.39
C GLN A 573 -16.11 -29.85 35.03
N GLY A 574 -15.35 -30.38 34.07
CA GLY A 574 -14.80 -31.71 34.17
C GLY A 574 -15.10 -32.68 33.04
N VAL A 575 -14.23 -32.75 32.11
CA VAL A 575 -13.59 -33.93 31.47
C VAL A 575 -14.45 -35.18 31.13
N SER A 576 -14.22 -35.61 29.90
CA SER A 576 -14.07 -36.99 29.41
C SER A 576 -15.16 -37.57 28.52
N ALA A 577 -14.70 -37.73 27.32
CA ALA A 577 -14.79 -38.89 26.41
C ALA A 577 -16.14 -39.44 25.92
N SER A 578 -16.15 -39.48 24.58
CA SER A 578 -16.65 -40.55 23.71
C SER A 578 -18.16 -40.66 23.44
N ASN A 579 -18.56 -40.34 22.31
CA ASN A 579 -19.06 -41.09 21.15
C ASN A 579 -19.96 -40.24 20.24
N PRO A 580 -19.80 -40.31 18.92
CA PRO A 580 -20.57 -39.47 18.01
C PRO A 580 -21.86 -40.15 17.59
N CYS A 581 -23.01 -39.52 17.87
CA CYS A 581 -24.26 -39.79 17.16
C CYS A 581 -24.39 -38.76 16.03
N VAL A 582 -24.50 -39.25 14.80
CA VAL A 582 -24.74 -38.46 13.60
C VAL A 582 -26.22 -38.02 13.59
N THR A 583 -26.44 -36.71 13.57
CA THR A 583 -27.80 -36.17 13.39
C THR A 583 -27.97 -35.79 11.91
N THR A 584 -28.92 -36.46 11.24
CA THR A 584 -29.31 -36.16 9.86
C THR A 584 -30.54 -35.25 9.89
N THR A 585 -30.42 -34.05 9.35
CA THR A 585 -31.58 -33.15 9.15
C THR A 585 -31.91 -33.18 7.66
N THR A 586 -33.10 -33.67 7.32
CA THR A 586 -33.62 -33.73 5.94
C THR A 586 -34.48 -32.50 5.65
N ILE A 587 -34.10 -31.74 4.62
CA ILE A 587 -34.94 -30.76 3.95
C ILE A 587 -35.44 -31.41 2.66
N PRO A 588 -36.70 -31.33 2.29
CA PRO A 588 -37.21 -32.02 1.09
C PRO A 588 -36.55 -31.51 -0.18
N GLY A 589 -35.81 -32.37 -0.88
CA GLY A 589 -35.23 -32.11 -2.20
C GLY A 589 -33.73 -31.95 -2.29
N SER A 590 -32.93 -32.07 -1.21
CA SER A 590 -31.47 -32.07 -1.30
C SER A 590 -30.85 -33.12 -0.38
N THR A 591 -29.82 -33.79 -0.88
CA THR A 591 -29.01 -34.75 -0.10
C THR A 591 -27.62 -34.10 0.18
N THR A 592 -27.27 -33.99 1.46
CA THR A 592 -25.95 -33.51 1.89
C THR A 592 -25.18 -34.67 2.51
N THR A 593 -24.01 -34.96 1.99
CA THR A 593 -23.13 -36.01 2.53
C THR A 593 -21.83 -35.34 3.03
N THR A 594 -21.49 -35.59 4.28
CA THR A 594 -20.22 -35.11 4.87
C THR A 594 -19.32 -36.33 5.11
N ASN A 595 -18.08 -36.28 4.63
CA ASN A 595 -17.11 -37.35 4.86
C ASN A 595 -16.34 -37.12 6.16
N PRO A 596 -15.58 -38.11 6.67
CA PRO A 596 -14.86 -38.02 7.96
C PRO A 596 -13.80 -36.92 8.05
N ASN A 597 -13.49 -36.24 6.96
CA ASN A 597 -12.50 -35.16 6.89
C ASN A 597 -13.14 -33.76 6.85
N GLY A 598 -14.43 -33.61 7.16
CA GLY A 598 -15.08 -32.30 7.31
C GLY A 598 -15.47 -31.59 6.03
N THR A 599 -15.45 -32.24 4.86
CA THR A 599 -15.91 -31.63 3.60
C THR A 599 -17.38 -31.95 3.35
N THR A 600 -18.18 -30.90 3.21
CA THR A 600 -19.62 -30.99 2.96
C THR A 600 -19.94 -30.67 1.50
N THR A 601 -20.60 -31.58 0.79
CA THR A 601 -21.04 -31.35 -0.58
C THR A 601 -22.58 -31.42 -0.63
N THR A 602 -23.21 -30.40 -1.18
CA THR A 602 -24.66 -30.32 -1.37
C THR A 602 -25.01 -30.40 -2.86
N THR A 603 -25.82 -31.36 -3.27
CA THR A 603 -26.22 -31.50 -4.67
C THR A 603 -27.71 -31.15 -4.80
N ALA A 604 -28.03 -30.24 -5.73
CA ALA A 604 -29.42 -29.89 -6.08
C ALA A 604 -29.91 -30.71 -7.29
N PRO A 605 -31.16 -31.06 -7.39
CA PRO A 605 -31.69 -31.84 -8.52
C PRO A 605 -31.75 -30.97 -9.80
N GLY A 606 -31.14 -31.45 -10.89
CA GLY A 606 -31.35 -30.91 -12.23
C GLY A 606 -30.12 -30.43 -13.02
N ALA A 607 -28.87 -30.70 -12.61
CA ALA A 607 -27.70 -30.36 -13.39
C ALA A 607 -27.08 -31.58 -14.08
N THR A 608 -27.18 -31.62 -15.40
CA THR A 608 -26.48 -32.58 -16.27
C THR A 608 -25.05 -32.12 -16.45
N THR A 609 -24.06 -32.89 -16.00
CA THR A 609 -22.64 -32.62 -16.18
C THR A 609 -22.18 -33.15 -17.54
N THR A 610 -21.76 -32.24 -18.44
CA THR A 610 -20.94 -32.57 -19.60
C THR A 610 -19.49 -32.30 -19.27
N SER A 611 -18.69 -33.35 -19.21
CA SER A 611 -17.23 -33.28 -19.06
C SER A 611 -16.59 -33.04 -20.43
N SER A 612 -15.90 -31.91 -20.60
CA SER A 612 -14.98 -31.69 -21.71
C SER A 612 -13.52 -31.69 -21.17
N THR A 613 -12.76 -32.69 -21.55
CA THR A 613 -11.30 -32.73 -21.40
C THR A 613 -10.66 -31.90 -22.48
N SER A 614 -9.92 -30.84 -22.12
CA SER A 614 -8.98 -30.17 -23.02
C SER A 614 -7.56 -30.36 -22.52
N SER A 615 -6.76 -31.08 -23.32
CA SER A 615 -5.31 -31.18 -23.20
C SER A 615 -4.66 -29.90 -23.73
N THR A 616 -3.85 -29.22 -22.95
CA THR A 616 -2.94 -28.17 -23.42
C THR A 616 -1.50 -28.63 -23.29
N THR A 617 -0.85 -28.75 -24.42
CA THR A 617 0.61 -28.81 -24.56
C THR A 617 1.18 -27.40 -24.58
N THR A 618 2.23 -27.20 -23.80
CA THR A 618 3.08 -26.00 -23.79
C THR A 618 4.13 -26.05 -24.91
N PRO A 619 4.65 -24.89 -25.38
CA PRO A 619 6.06 -24.58 -25.15
C PRO A 619 6.29 -23.38 -24.25
#